data_fab9ae89ae5febfda07df116e39d6dec
#
_entry.id   fab9ae89ae5febfda07df116e39d6dec
#
_cell.length_a   1.000
_cell.length_b   1.000
_cell.length_c   1.000
_cell.angle_alpha   90.00
_cell.angle_beta   90.00
_cell.angle_gamma   90.00
#
_symmetry.space_group_name_H-M   'P 1'
#
loop_
_entity.id
_entity.type
_entity.pdbx_description
1 polymer ?
#
loop_
_entity_poly.entity_id
_entity_poly.type
_entity_poly.pdbx_seq_one_letter_code
_entity_poly.pdbx_strand_id
1 'polypeptide(L)'
;LKKHPQIVVATPGRLMDHMKRRTIRLHKVETVVLDEADRMLDMGFIKDVTRILKQIPHRRNLGMFSATISREVLDISWVYQRDPVEIVVRPVQENRPQIQQYRIKVDQGGKVDLLIAILEKEQLDRVIVFCNTKNTTDRLTGLLQMKGVAAQCIHGDLSQKVREKVLSAFRAGDL
;
A
#
# COMPACT_ATOMS: atom_id res chain seq x y z
N LEU A 1 1.35 26.37 2.16
CA LEU A 1 -0.10 26.25 1.94
C LEU A 1 -0.76 27.61 2.17
N LYS A 2 -1.04 28.34 1.09
CA LYS A 2 -1.51 29.76 1.14
C LYS A 2 -2.86 29.96 1.85
N LYS A 3 -3.71 28.93 1.98
CA LYS A 3 -5.06 29.03 2.53
C LYS A 3 -5.19 28.59 4.01
N HIS A 4 -4.08 28.31 4.70
CA HIS A 4 -4.07 27.84 6.09
C HIS A 4 -5.14 26.77 6.38
N PRO A 5 -5.09 25.61 5.73
CA PRO A 5 -6.12 24.57 5.89
C PRO A 5 -6.14 24.07 7.34
N GLN A 6 -7.32 23.74 7.85
CA GLN A 6 -7.51 23.19 9.19
C GLN A 6 -7.12 21.70 9.23
N ILE A 7 -7.25 21.00 8.11
CA ILE A 7 -6.90 19.58 7.98
C ILE A 7 -5.90 19.44 6.84
N VAL A 8 -4.85 18.67 7.08
CA VAL A 8 -3.83 18.34 6.08
C VAL A 8 -3.71 16.82 5.99
N VAL A 9 -3.93 16.28 4.80
CA VAL A 9 -3.71 14.87 4.49
C VAL A 9 -2.49 14.77 3.57
N ALA A 10 -1.52 13.96 3.93
CA ALA A 10 -0.28 13.84 3.17
C ALA A 10 0.42 12.51 3.42
N THR A 11 1.19 12.04 2.46
CA THR A 11 2.17 10.98 2.69
C THR A 11 3.39 11.53 3.45
N PRO A 12 4.11 10.70 4.24
CA PRO A 12 5.26 11.15 5.03
C PRO A 12 6.30 11.91 4.20
N GLY A 13 6.70 11.36 3.04
CA GLY A 13 7.70 11.99 2.16
C GLY A 13 7.24 13.35 1.63
N ARG A 14 5.97 13.51 1.25
CA ARG A 14 5.45 14.79 0.76
C ARG A 14 5.34 15.83 1.88
N LEU A 15 4.94 15.41 3.07
CA LEU A 15 4.91 16.30 4.22
C LEU A 15 6.32 16.79 4.59
N MET A 16 7.30 15.89 4.59
CA MET A 16 8.71 16.22 4.82
C MET A 16 9.26 17.22 3.80
N ASP A 17 8.89 17.09 2.51
CA ASP A 17 9.27 18.07 1.48
C ASP A 17 8.71 19.48 1.80
N HIS A 18 7.44 19.57 2.15
CA HIS A 18 6.81 20.81 2.55
C HIS A 18 7.43 21.43 3.83
N MET A 19 7.80 20.58 4.79
CA MET A 19 8.51 21.02 6.00
C MET A 19 9.89 21.62 5.65
N LYS A 20 10.68 20.93 4.81
CA LYS A 20 11.98 21.40 4.34
C LYS A 20 11.87 22.75 3.60
N ARG A 21 10.86 22.91 2.76
CA ARG A 21 10.58 24.17 2.03
C ARG A 21 9.93 25.25 2.90
N ARG A 22 9.66 24.96 4.18
CA ARG A 22 8.97 25.86 5.12
C ARG A 22 7.61 26.36 4.62
N THR A 23 6.95 25.59 3.75
CA THR A 23 5.61 25.90 3.21
C THR A 23 4.49 25.40 4.12
N ILE A 24 4.81 24.60 5.13
CA ILE A 24 3.94 24.17 6.22
C ILE A 24 4.66 24.35 7.56
N ARG A 25 3.90 24.68 8.59
CA ARG A 25 4.35 24.73 9.98
C ARG A 25 3.45 23.86 10.84
N LEU A 26 4.04 22.93 11.60
CA LEU A 26 3.30 21.93 12.37
C LEU A 26 3.17 22.26 13.86
N HIS A 27 3.76 23.34 14.33
CA HIS A 27 3.83 23.68 15.76
C HIS A 27 2.46 23.94 16.42
N LYS A 28 1.42 24.24 15.62
CA LYS A 28 0.04 24.43 16.10
C LYS A 28 -0.86 23.20 15.88
N VAL A 29 -0.30 22.10 15.39
CA VAL A 29 -1.06 20.88 15.19
C VAL A 29 -1.33 20.23 16.54
N GLU A 30 -2.57 19.97 16.85
CA GLU A 30 -3.01 19.36 18.11
C GLU A 30 -3.35 17.88 17.93
N THR A 31 -3.85 17.49 16.77
CA THR A 31 -4.26 16.11 16.48
C THR A 31 -3.49 15.57 15.29
N VAL A 32 -2.95 14.38 15.46
CA VAL A 32 -2.26 13.61 14.41
C VAL A 32 -2.95 12.27 14.24
N VAL A 33 -3.14 11.85 13.01
CA VAL A 33 -3.65 10.53 12.66
C VAL A 33 -2.63 9.85 11.75
N LEU A 34 -2.20 8.66 12.12
CA LEU A 34 -1.43 7.75 11.29
C LEU A 34 -2.37 6.67 10.78
N ASP A 35 -2.68 6.71 9.50
CA ASP A 35 -3.55 5.74 8.84
C ASP A 35 -2.71 4.72 8.06
N GLU A 36 -3.13 3.47 8.01
CA GLU A 36 -2.34 2.34 7.50
C GLU A 36 -0.92 2.31 8.07
N ALA A 37 -0.81 2.46 9.41
CA ALA A 37 0.47 2.63 10.09
C ALA A 37 1.45 1.47 9.81
N ASP A 38 0.98 0.22 9.83
CA ASP A 38 1.77 -0.97 9.47
C ASP A 38 2.38 -0.83 8.06
N ARG A 39 1.62 -0.44 7.07
CA ARG A 39 2.12 -0.26 5.70
C ARG A 39 3.16 0.85 5.60
N MET A 40 2.94 1.97 6.28
CA MET A 40 3.93 3.05 6.29
C MET A 40 5.26 2.59 6.90
N LEU A 41 5.21 1.79 7.97
CA LEU A 41 6.40 1.30 8.66
C LEU A 41 7.11 0.21 7.85
N ASP A 42 6.37 -0.73 7.26
CA ASP A 42 6.90 -1.75 6.35
C ASP A 42 7.61 -1.14 5.12
N MET A 43 7.12 -0.02 4.62
CA MET A 43 7.75 0.75 3.54
C MET A 43 9.00 1.55 3.99
N GLY A 44 9.40 1.46 5.25
CA GLY A 44 10.58 2.10 5.81
C GLY A 44 10.39 3.57 6.21
N PHE A 45 9.16 4.08 6.27
CA PHE A 45 8.87 5.47 6.66
C PHE A 45 8.94 5.74 8.17
N ILE A 46 9.37 4.76 8.97
CA ILE A 46 9.50 4.92 10.45
C ILE A 46 10.30 6.16 10.85
N LYS A 47 11.42 6.41 10.15
CA LYS A 47 12.28 7.58 10.42
C LYS A 47 11.59 8.90 10.05
N ASP A 48 10.82 8.92 8.97
CA ASP A 48 10.11 10.12 8.52
C ASP A 48 8.93 10.42 9.44
N VAL A 49 8.14 9.41 9.80
CA VAL A 49 7.05 9.52 10.79
C VAL A 49 7.57 10.04 12.11
N THR A 50 8.64 9.44 12.65
CA THR A 50 9.29 9.89 13.89
C THR A 50 9.74 11.35 13.80
N ARG A 51 10.34 11.76 12.68
CA ARG A 51 10.79 13.14 12.46
C ARG A 51 9.61 14.12 12.41
N ILE A 52 8.52 13.74 11.78
CA ILE A 52 7.28 14.53 11.73
C ILE A 52 6.70 14.69 13.14
N LEU A 53 6.54 13.59 13.89
CA LEU A 53 5.99 13.62 15.24
C LEU A 53 6.81 14.50 16.20
N LYS A 54 8.15 14.53 16.06
CA LYS A 54 9.04 15.42 16.83
C LYS A 54 8.81 16.90 16.53
N GLN A 55 8.28 17.26 15.37
CA GLN A 55 7.95 18.66 15.02
C GLN A 55 6.57 19.10 15.53
N ILE A 56 5.84 18.22 16.22
CA ILE A 56 4.52 18.46 16.80
C ILE A 56 4.58 18.23 18.31
N PRO A 57 5.31 19.05 19.07
CA PRO A 57 5.56 18.82 20.50
C PRO A 57 4.30 19.01 21.36
N HIS A 58 3.36 19.84 20.91
CA HIS A 58 2.14 20.19 21.65
C HIS A 58 0.90 19.41 21.21
N ARG A 59 1.07 18.27 20.51
CA ARG A 59 -0.06 17.43 20.13
C ARG A 59 -0.80 16.93 21.38
N ARG A 60 -2.11 16.98 21.33
CA ARG A 60 -2.99 16.47 22.37
C ARG A 60 -3.43 15.04 22.07
N ASN A 61 -3.64 14.75 20.79
CA ASN A 61 -4.18 13.47 20.34
C ASN A 61 -3.27 12.87 19.27
N LEU A 62 -3.01 11.56 19.40
CA LEU A 62 -2.37 10.75 18.36
C LEU A 62 -3.22 9.49 18.17
N GLY A 63 -3.96 9.44 17.05
CA GLY A 63 -4.67 8.26 16.59
C GLY A 63 -3.78 7.43 15.67
N MET A 64 -3.77 6.10 15.86
CA MET A 64 -3.08 5.16 14.98
C MET A 64 -4.10 4.14 14.49
N PHE A 65 -4.23 4.00 13.17
CA PHE A 65 -5.08 3.03 12.52
C PHE A 65 -4.20 2.05 11.73
N SER A 66 -4.40 0.76 11.97
CA SER A 66 -3.55 -0.29 11.41
C SER A 66 -4.34 -1.58 11.24
N ALA A 67 -4.10 -2.31 10.16
CA ALA A 67 -4.69 -3.64 9.97
C ALA A 67 -3.97 -4.69 10.84
N THR A 68 -2.67 -4.47 11.10
CA THR A 68 -1.84 -5.36 11.92
C THR A 68 -1.11 -4.56 13.00
N ILE A 69 -0.92 -5.18 14.16
CA ILE A 69 -0.13 -4.61 15.26
C ILE A 69 1.28 -5.22 15.18
N SER A 70 2.12 -4.64 14.31
CA SER A 70 3.53 -5.00 14.24
C SER A 70 4.32 -4.42 15.42
N ARG A 71 5.54 -4.90 15.63
CA ARG A 71 6.42 -4.38 16.67
C ARG A 71 6.73 -2.90 16.48
N GLU A 72 6.92 -2.48 15.24
CA GLU A 72 7.19 -1.10 14.86
C GLU A 72 6.00 -0.18 15.19
N VAL A 73 4.77 -0.66 14.99
CA VAL A 73 3.54 0.07 15.37
C VAL A 73 3.50 0.26 16.89
N LEU A 74 3.80 -0.79 17.67
CA LEU A 74 3.87 -0.73 19.12
C LEU A 74 4.97 0.23 19.59
N ASP A 75 6.15 0.19 18.99
CA ASP A 75 7.27 1.08 19.35
C ASP A 75 6.89 2.56 19.18
N ILE A 76 6.21 2.91 18.09
CA ILE A 76 5.69 4.27 17.89
C ILE A 76 4.62 4.61 18.93
N SER A 77 3.72 3.68 19.22
CA SER A 77 2.69 3.86 20.25
C SER A 77 3.32 4.15 21.60
N TRP A 78 4.24 3.33 22.09
CA TRP A 78 4.87 3.48 23.39
C TRP A 78 5.67 4.78 23.54
N VAL A 79 6.33 5.21 22.48
CA VAL A 79 7.15 6.45 22.51
C VAL A 79 6.29 7.72 22.41
N TYR A 80 5.20 7.69 21.65
CA TYR A 80 4.49 8.92 21.25
C TYR A 80 3.05 9.02 21.76
N GLN A 81 2.43 7.95 22.25
CA GLN A 81 1.12 7.99 22.89
C GLN A 81 1.24 7.94 24.43
N ARG A 82 0.25 8.48 25.12
CA ARG A 82 0.11 8.38 26.57
C ARG A 82 -1.22 7.70 26.84
N ASP A 83 -1.18 6.63 27.65
CA ASP A 83 -2.36 5.84 28.03
C ASP A 83 -3.31 5.57 26.84
N PRO A 84 -2.79 4.94 25.75
CA PRO A 84 -3.59 4.72 24.56
C PRO A 84 -4.76 3.77 24.85
N VAL A 85 -5.93 4.12 24.31
CA VAL A 85 -7.06 3.19 24.27
C VAL A 85 -6.94 2.34 23.02
N GLU A 86 -6.85 1.03 23.19
CA GLU A 86 -6.83 0.07 22.10
C GLU A 86 -8.26 -0.34 21.75
N ILE A 87 -8.63 -0.17 20.48
CA ILE A 87 -9.93 -0.58 19.94
C ILE A 87 -9.67 -1.61 18.83
N VAL A 88 -10.05 -2.87 19.08
CA VAL A 88 -9.89 -3.96 18.12
C VAL A 88 -11.24 -4.30 17.50
N VAL A 89 -11.36 -4.08 16.18
CA VAL A 89 -12.51 -4.53 15.40
C VAL A 89 -12.17 -5.90 14.80
N ARG A 90 -12.77 -6.96 15.33
CA ARG A 90 -12.59 -8.31 14.80
C ARG A 90 -13.67 -8.58 13.75
N PRO A 91 -13.32 -9.04 12.52
CA PRO A 91 -14.33 -9.41 11.56
C PRO A 91 -15.15 -10.60 12.12
N VAL A 92 -16.47 -10.49 12.04
CA VAL A 92 -17.36 -11.59 12.37
C VAL A 92 -17.08 -12.74 11.39
N GLN A 93 -17.00 -13.98 11.87
CA GLN A 93 -16.64 -15.15 11.05
C GLN A 93 -17.51 -15.30 9.80
N GLU A 94 -18.78 -14.94 9.88
CA GLU A 94 -19.75 -15.02 8.78
C GLU A 94 -19.42 -14.10 7.59
N ASN A 95 -18.63 -13.06 7.78
CA ASN A 95 -18.29 -12.07 6.75
C ASN A 95 -16.86 -12.24 6.17
N ARG A 96 -16.17 -13.34 6.51
CA ARG A 96 -14.86 -13.60 5.90
C ARG A 96 -15.06 -14.16 4.50
N PRO A 97 -14.50 -13.52 3.45
CA PRO A 97 -14.54 -14.11 2.12
C PRO A 97 -13.88 -15.48 2.16
N GLN A 98 -14.55 -16.50 1.62
CA GLN A 98 -13.99 -17.84 1.47
C GLN A 98 -12.95 -17.78 0.34
N ILE A 99 -11.70 -17.59 0.68
CA ILE A 99 -10.59 -17.57 -0.27
C ILE A 99 -9.95 -18.96 -0.28
N GLN A 100 -10.05 -19.65 -1.41
CA GLN A 100 -9.31 -20.90 -1.62
C GLN A 100 -7.86 -20.56 -1.98
N GLN A 101 -6.92 -21.16 -1.24
CA GLN A 101 -5.50 -20.92 -1.44
C GLN A 101 -4.80 -22.21 -1.86
N TYR A 102 -3.98 -22.11 -2.92
CA TYR A 102 -3.22 -23.24 -3.45
C TYR A 102 -1.73 -22.89 -3.45
N ARG A 103 -0.90 -23.89 -3.19
CA ARG A 103 0.56 -23.80 -3.32
C ARG A 103 1.04 -24.85 -4.29
N ILE A 104 1.73 -24.41 -5.33
CA ILE A 104 2.28 -25.30 -6.36
C ILE A 104 3.81 -25.20 -6.33
N LYS A 105 4.49 -26.34 -6.24
CA LYS A 105 5.96 -26.41 -6.42
C LYS A 105 6.24 -26.53 -7.90
N VAL A 106 7.10 -25.67 -8.40
CA VAL A 106 7.50 -25.61 -9.81
C VAL A 106 8.98 -25.33 -9.90
N ASP A 107 9.65 -25.97 -10.84
CA ASP A 107 11.04 -25.70 -11.18
C ASP A 107 11.22 -24.30 -11.77
N GLN A 108 12.44 -23.74 -11.66
CA GLN A 108 12.68 -22.32 -11.99
C GLN A 108 12.28 -21.94 -13.44
N GLY A 109 12.33 -22.87 -14.39
CA GLY A 109 11.97 -22.64 -15.80
C GLY A 109 10.46 -22.74 -16.10
N GLY A 110 9.70 -23.49 -15.31
CA GLY A 110 8.31 -23.85 -15.64
C GLY A 110 7.22 -22.89 -15.16
N LYS A 111 7.57 -21.80 -14.45
CA LYS A 111 6.57 -20.92 -13.83
C LYS A 111 5.66 -20.22 -14.82
N VAL A 112 6.19 -19.77 -15.95
CA VAL A 112 5.41 -19.04 -16.96
C VAL A 112 4.49 -20.00 -17.71
N ASP A 113 5.00 -21.18 -18.09
CA ASP A 113 4.20 -22.18 -18.79
C ASP A 113 3.08 -22.70 -17.89
N LEU A 114 3.36 -22.92 -16.61
CA LEU A 114 2.32 -23.29 -15.66
C LEU A 114 1.26 -22.20 -15.48
N LEU A 115 1.67 -20.94 -15.41
CA LEU A 115 0.72 -19.81 -15.32
C LEU A 115 -0.18 -19.80 -16.54
N ILE A 116 0.38 -19.92 -17.75
CA ILE A 116 -0.39 -19.96 -18.99
C ILE A 116 -1.38 -21.14 -18.98
N ALA A 117 -0.90 -22.33 -18.60
CA ALA A 117 -1.75 -23.52 -18.51
C ALA A 117 -2.93 -23.34 -17.50
N ILE A 118 -2.69 -22.64 -16.39
CA ILE A 118 -3.75 -22.30 -15.42
C ILE A 118 -4.74 -21.32 -16.05
N LEU A 119 -4.28 -20.28 -16.70
CA LEU A 119 -5.15 -19.29 -17.34
C LEU A 119 -6.04 -19.91 -18.41
N GLU A 120 -5.49 -20.83 -19.23
CA GLU A 120 -6.22 -21.54 -20.28
C GLU A 120 -7.24 -22.54 -19.72
N LYS A 121 -6.84 -23.26 -18.66
CA LYS A 121 -7.66 -24.35 -18.11
C LYS A 121 -8.81 -23.85 -17.24
N GLU A 122 -8.57 -22.87 -16.39
CA GLU A 122 -9.52 -22.44 -15.36
C GLU A 122 -10.52 -21.38 -15.87
N GLN A 123 -10.37 -20.90 -17.10
CA GLN A 123 -11.27 -19.90 -17.74
C GLN A 123 -11.59 -18.72 -16.81
N LEU A 124 -10.56 -18.16 -16.19
CA LEU A 124 -10.70 -17.11 -15.19
C LEU A 124 -11.03 -15.78 -15.86
N ASP A 125 -12.07 -15.11 -15.39
CA ASP A 125 -12.51 -13.83 -15.96
C ASP A 125 -11.49 -12.70 -15.73
N ARG A 126 -10.89 -12.65 -14.55
CA ARG A 126 -9.93 -11.62 -14.16
C ARG A 126 -8.85 -12.19 -13.25
N VAL A 127 -7.61 -11.92 -13.57
CA VAL A 127 -6.44 -12.43 -12.84
C VAL A 127 -5.47 -11.31 -12.51
N ILE A 128 -4.93 -11.31 -11.29
CA ILE A 128 -3.84 -10.43 -10.89
C ILE A 128 -2.63 -11.30 -10.55
N VAL A 129 -1.50 -11.05 -11.21
CA VAL A 129 -0.25 -11.75 -10.98
C VAL A 129 0.74 -10.82 -10.28
N PHE A 130 1.15 -11.17 -9.07
CA PHE A 130 2.15 -10.42 -8.32
C PHE A 130 3.57 -10.92 -8.63
N CYS A 131 4.46 -10.00 -8.96
CA CYS A 131 5.87 -10.26 -9.20
C CYS A 131 6.74 -9.51 -8.20
N ASN A 132 7.91 -10.08 -7.85
CA ASN A 132 8.82 -9.48 -6.87
C ASN A 132 9.55 -8.22 -7.39
N THR A 133 9.70 -8.09 -8.71
CA THR A 133 10.41 -6.97 -9.32
C THR A 133 9.67 -6.41 -10.53
N LYS A 134 9.84 -5.12 -10.80
CA LYS A 134 9.28 -4.45 -11.97
C LYS A 134 9.76 -5.09 -13.29
N ASN A 135 11.03 -5.46 -13.38
CA ASN A 135 11.58 -6.13 -14.57
C ASN A 135 10.91 -7.48 -14.84
N THR A 136 10.61 -8.25 -13.79
CA THR A 136 9.85 -9.50 -13.92
C THR A 136 8.42 -9.22 -14.38
N THR A 137 7.81 -8.15 -13.88
CA THR A 137 6.47 -7.74 -14.27
C THR A 137 6.41 -7.40 -15.75
N ASP A 138 7.32 -6.55 -16.24
CA ASP A 138 7.41 -6.17 -17.65
C ASP A 138 7.64 -7.38 -18.58
N ARG A 139 8.64 -8.22 -18.22
CA ARG A 139 8.97 -9.42 -18.98
C ARG A 139 7.79 -10.41 -19.04
N LEU A 140 7.12 -10.65 -17.92
CA LEU A 140 5.96 -11.53 -17.87
C LEU A 140 4.82 -11.00 -18.71
N THR A 141 4.54 -9.70 -18.62
CA THR A 141 3.51 -9.05 -19.43
C THR A 141 3.78 -9.25 -20.93
N GLY A 142 5.01 -9.01 -21.38
CA GLY A 142 5.38 -9.24 -22.77
C GLY A 142 5.22 -10.70 -23.22
N LEU A 143 5.57 -11.66 -22.36
CA LEU A 143 5.39 -13.09 -22.65
C LEU A 143 3.91 -13.47 -22.74
N LEU A 144 3.06 -12.97 -21.85
CA LEU A 144 1.62 -13.22 -21.89
C LEU A 144 0.99 -12.63 -23.14
N GLN A 145 1.36 -11.40 -23.51
CA GLN A 145 0.89 -10.75 -24.75
C GLN A 145 1.30 -11.51 -26.02
N MET A 146 2.53 -12.02 -26.07
CA MET A 146 2.98 -12.88 -27.19
C MET A 146 2.18 -14.18 -27.31
N LYS A 147 1.60 -14.67 -26.22
CA LYS A 147 0.73 -15.84 -26.17
C LYS A 147 -0.73 -15.50 -26.37
N GLY A 148 -1.06 -14.24 -26.72
CA GLY A 148 -2.43 -13.81 -26.99
C GLY A 148 -3.26 -13.48 -25.74
N VAL A 149 -2.65 -13.47 -24.55
CA VAL A 149 -3.35 -13.08 -23.32
C VAL A 149 -3.41 -11.55 -23.22
N ALA A 150 -4.62 -11.00 -23.02
CA ALA A 150 -4.81 -9.58 -22.77
C ALA A 150 -4.24 -9.22 -21.39
N ALA A 151 -2.99 -8.77 -21.34
CA ALA A 151 -2.28 -8.49 -20.10
C ALA A 151 -1.64 -7.09 -20.14
N GLN A 152 -1.64 -6.41 -19.01
CA GLN A 152 -0.91 -5.16 -18.80
C GLN A 152 -0.24 -5.16 -17.41
N CYS A 153 0.82 -4.36 -17.26
CA CYS A 153 1.56 -4.28 -16.01
C CYS A 153 1.25 -3.00 -15.23
N ILE A 154 1.44 -3.10 -13.90
CA ILE A 154 1.43 -1.94 -12.99
C ILE A 154 2.65 -2.03 -12.10
N HIS A 155 3.50 -1.01 -12.11
CA HIS A 155 4.66 -0.89 -11.22
C HIS A 155 5.06 0.58 -10.99
N GLY A 156 6.06 0.81 -10.15
CA GLY A 156 6.43 2.15 -9.68
C GLY A 156 6.91 3.14 -10.75
N ASP A 157 7.43 2.65 -11.88
CA ASP A 157 7.96 3.52 -12.95
C ASP A 157 6.84 4.07 -13.85
N LEU A 158 5.62 3.53 -13.76
CA LEU A 158 4.49 4.01 -14.54
C LEU A 158 3.89 5.28 -13.93
N SER A 159 3.52 6.23 -14.79
CA SER A 159 2.81 7.43 -14.34
C SER A 159 1.44 7.07 -13.75
N GLN A 160 0.93 7.92 -12.86
CA GLN A 160 -0.37 7.70 -12.23
C GLN A 160 -1.49 7.56 -13.27
N LYS A 161 -1.46 8.38 -14.31
CA LYS A 161 -2.44 8.32 -15.41
C LYS A 161 -2.46 6.97 -16.13
N VAL A 162 -1.27 6.37 -16.36
CA VAL A 162 -1.17 5.04 -16.99
C VAL A 162 -1.73 3.97 -16.03
N ARG A 163 -1.38 4.01 -14.75
CA ARG A 163 -1.91 3.07 -13.76
C ARG A 163 -3.43 3.11 -13.67
N GLU A 164 -4.01 4.30 -13.64
CA GLU A 164 -5.47 4.50 -13.63
C GLU A 164 -6.14 3.92 -14.87
N LYS A 165 -5.52 4.11 -16.06
CA LYS A 165 -6.02 3.52 -17.31
C LYS A 165 -6.03 2.00 -17.25
N VAL A 166 -4.92 1.38 -16.80
CA VAL A 166 -4.82 -0.08 -16.67
C VAL A 166 -5.86 -0.62 -15.68
N LEU A 167 -6.01 0.01 -14.52
CA LEU A 167 -7.02 -0.39 -13.53
C LEU A 167 -8.45 -0.25 -14.06
N SER A 168 -8.72 0.78 -14.84
CA SER A 168 -10.05 0.96 -15.46
C SER A 168 -10.35 -0.14 -16.47
N ALA A 169 -9.39 -0.48 -17.34
CA ALA A 169 -9.53 -1.57 -18.30
C ALA A 169 -9.71 -2.93 -17.59
N PHE A 170 -8.95 -3.20 -16.54
CA PHE A 170 -9.10 -4.41 -15.73
C PHE A 170 -10.49 -4.51 -15.08
N ARG A 171 -11.02 -3.40 -14.56
CA ARG A 171 -12.36 -3.38 -13.97
C ARG A 171 -13.47 -3.56 -15.00
N ALA A 172 -13.25 -3.06 -16.22
CA ALA A 172 -14.17 -3.23 -17.33
C ALA A 172 -14.19 -4.66 -17.92
N GLY A 173 -13.17 -5.49 -17.61
CA GLY A 173 -13.04 -6.83 -18.17
C GLY A 173 -12.32 -6.85 -19.54
N ASP A 174 -11.63 -5.77 -19.88
CA ASP A 174 -10.83 -5.67 -21.12
C ASP A 174 -9.43 -6.30 -20.97
N LEU A 175 -9.09 -6.72 -19.76
CA LEU A 175 -7.80 -7.33 -19.37
C LEU A 175 -8.04 -8.55 -18.51
#